data_1eafe318de962fd06e6bfeb4346f3744
#
_entry.id   1eafe318de962fd06e6bfeb4346f3744
#
_cell.length_a   1.000
_cell.length_b   1.000
_cell.length_c   1.000
_cell.angle_alpha   90.00
_cell.angle_beta   90.00
_cell.angle_gamma   90.00
#
_symmetry.space_group_name_H-M   'P 1'
#
loop_
_entity.id
_entity.type
_entity.pdbx_description
1 polymer ?
#
loop_
_entity_poly.entity_id
_entity_poly.type
_entity_poly.pdbx_seq_one_letter_code
_entity_poly.pdbx_strand_id
1 'polypeptide(L)'
;MTARDAAAWLTALCIDHKRGGDFAKEVKRVLALPLLDAIIVPDHFADDLRCKTAKTAGEALASLFHDTLISRIREVLDKGQDNVIVSFDGDGESVFLSIKGPYYPEIHSAALLTFQRGERARRNVERNTTVHGRVLLEIANLLELKPPA
;
A
#
# COMPACT_ATOMS: atom_id res chain seq x y z
N MET A 1 5.73 12.55 -12.98
CA MET A 1 5.59 11.73 -11.77
C MET A 1 5.35 10.28 -12.12
N THR A 2 6.02 9.38 -11.45
CA THR A 2 5.90 7.94 -11.64
C THR A 2 5.14 7.29 -10.47
N ALA A 3 4.74 6.04 -10.63
CA ALA A 3 4.14 5.27 -9.53
C ALA A 3 5.10 5.13 -8.34
N ARG A 4 6.40 5.08 -8.59
CA ARG A 4 7.42 5.06 -7.53
C ARG A 4 7.45 6.36 -6.75
N ASP A 5 7.30 7.49 -7.42
CA ASP A 5 7.22 8.81 -6.76
C ASP A 5 5.96 8.88 -5.88
N ALA A 6 4.86 8.37 -6.38
CA ALA A 6 3.61 8.31 -5.60
C ALA A 6 3.75 7.42 -4.36
N ALA A 7 4.42 6.27 -4.48
CA ALA A 7 4.70 5.38 -3.35
C ALA A 7 5.59 6.07 -2.30
N ALA A 8 6.61 6.79 -2.73
CA ALA A 8 7.48 7.55 -1.84
C ALA A 8 6.71 8.67 -1.12
N TRP A 9 5.85 9.36 -1.84
CA TRP A 9 4.97 10.40 -1.28
C TRP A 9 4.04 9.85 -0.21
N LEU A 10 3.36 8.76 -0.52
CA LEU A 10 2.46 8.09 0.42
C LEU A 10 3.21 7.69 1.69
N THR A 11 4.37 7.09 1.55
CA THR A 11 5.21 6.68 2.68
C THR A 11 5.62 7.88 3.52
N ALA A 12 6.05 8.96 2.88
CA ALA A 12 6.46 10.20 3.57
C ALA A 12 5.32 10.82 4.39
N LEU A 13 4.08 10.71 3.91
CA LEU A 13 2.91 11.22 4.62
C LEU A 13 2.50 10.36 5.83
N CYS A 14 2.88 9.08 5.83
CA CYS A 14 2.35 8.10 6.78
C CYS A 14 3.32 7.66 7.86
N ILE A 15 4.62 7.96 7.74
CA ILE A 15 5.60 7.64 8.76
C ILE A 15 5.96 8.88 9.58
N ASP A 16 6.32 8.65 10.84
CA ASP A 16 6.72 9.74 11.73
C ASP A 16 8.10 10.27 11.35
N HIS A 17 8.23 11.60 11.34
CA HIS A 17 9.52 12.26 11.15
C HIS A 17 10.33 12.22 12.44
N LYS A 18 11.44 11.51 12.43
CA LYS A 18 12.35 11.44 13.57
C LYS A 18 13.22 12.69 13.64
N ARG A 19 13.23 13.33 14.82
CA ARG A 19 14.02 14.52 15.05
C ARG A 19 15.51 14.22 14.89
N GLY A 20 16.20 15.02 14.06
CA GLY A 20 17.61 14.85 13.78
C GLY A 20 17.97 13.75 12.78
N GLY A 21 16.97 13.07 12.22
CA GLY A 21 17.19 12.03 11.21
C GLY A 21 17.10 12.56 9.77
N ASP A 22 17.67 11.82 8.84
CA ASP A 22 17.48 12.05 7.41
C ASP A 22 16.17 11.40 6.96
N PHE A 23 15.15 12.20 6.74
CA PHE A 23 13.82 11.73 6.40
C PHE A 23 13.79 11.00 5.05
N ALA A 24 14.57 11.45 4.07
CA ALA A 24 14.65 10.76 2.78
C ALA A 24 15.22 9.34 2.92
N LYS A 25 16.19 9.14 3.80
CA LYS A 25 16.72 7.80 4.12
C LYS A 25 15.67 6.94 4.81
N GLU A 26 14.87 7.51 5.71
CA GLU A 26 13.78 6.77 6.37
C GLU A 26 12.74 6.30 5.36
N VAL A 27 12.33 7.15 4.43
CA VAL A 27 11.40 6.76 3.36
C VAL A 27 11.98 5.62 2.52
N LYS A 28 13.23 5.74 2.10
CA LYS A 28 13.91 4.67 1.33
C LYS A 28 13.98 3.36 2.11
N ARG A 29 14.26 3.43 3.39
CA ARG A 29 14.32 2.26 4.27
C ARG A 29 12.98 1.54 4.34
N VAL A 30 11.89 2.28 4.49
CA VAL A 30 10.54 1.71 4.52
C VAL A 30 10.18 1.07 3.19
N LEU A 31 10.47 1.76 2.08
CA LEU A 31 10.21 1.22 0.74
C LEU A 31 11.03 -0.04 0.44
N ALA A 32 12.17 -0.22 1.09
CA ALA A 32 13.03 -1.39 0.95
C ALA A 32 12.65 -2.56 1.89
N LEU A 33 11.64 -2.42 2.73
CA LEU A 33 11.21 -3.50 3.62
C LEU A 33 10.86 -4.75 2.82
N PRO A 34 11.42 -5.91 3.19
CA PRO A 34 11.16 -7.15 2.46
C PRO A 34 9.79 -7.73 2.80
N LEU A 35 9.27 -8.52 1.88
CA LEU A 35 8.05 -9.28 2.13
C LEU A 35 8.32 -10.32 3.22
N LEU A 36 7.56 -10.24 4.31
CA LEU A 36 7.62 -11.20 5.41
C LEU A 36 6.55 -12.28 5.24
N ASP A 37 5.33 -11.89 4.89
CA ASP A 37 4.21 -12.80 4.77
C ASP A 37 3.26 -12.34 3.67
N ALA A 38 2.69 -13.31 2.96
CA ALA A 38 1.74 -13.06 1.89
C ALA A 38 0.64 -14.12 1.91
N ILE A 39 -0.60 -13.68 2.02
CA ILE A 39 -1.77 -14.53 1.85
C ILE A 39 -2.50 -14.02 0.61
N ILE A 40 -2.50 -14.82 -0.44
CA ILE A 40 -3.14 -14.47 -1.71
C ILE A 40 -4.18 -15.53 -2.01
N VAL A 41 -5.42 -15.09 -2.09
CA VAL A 41 -6.53 -15.98 -2.46
C VAL A 41 -6.61 -16.05 -3.97
N PRO A 42 -6.52 -17.26 -4.55
CA PRO A 42 -6.63 -17.38 -6.00
C PRO A 42 -8.07 -17.11 -6.44
N ASP A 43 -8.28 -15.94 -7.02
CA ASP A 43 -9.48 -15.61 -7.74
C ASP A 43 -9.13 -14.74 -8.95
N HIS A 44 -10.10 -14.46 -9.80
CA HIS A 44 -9.87 -13.66 -11.00
C HIS A 44 -9.44 -12.23 -10.72
N PHE A 45 -9.82 -11.69 -9.58
CA PHE A 45 -9.41 -10.35 -9.16
C PHE A 45 -7.94 -10.32 -8.75
N ALA A 46 -7.51 -11.33 -8.00
CA ALA A 46 -6.13 -11.41 -7.53
C ALA A 46 -5.13 -11.60 -8.68
N ASP A 47 -5.53 -12.25 -9.77
CA ASP A 47 -4.65 -12.50 -10.91
C ASP A 47 -4.18 -11.21 -11.59
N ASP A 48 -4.96 -10.15 -11.51
CA ASP A 48 -4.62 -8.84 -12.08
C ASP A 48 -3.77 -7.97 -11.14
N LEU A 49 -3.50 -8.42 -9.92
CA LEU A 49 -2.79 -7.63 -8.94
C LEU A 49 -1.27 -7.78 -9.11
N ARG A 50 -0.63 -6.71 -9.53
CA ARG A 50 0.84 -6.68 -9.65
C ARG A 50 1.57 -6.82 -8.32
N CYS A 51 0.93 -6.48 -7.21
CA CYS A 51 1.52 -6.64 -5.89
C CYS A 51 1.79 -8.09 -5.50
N LYS A 52 1.19 -9.07 -6.18
CA LYS A 52 1.43 -10.51 -5.93
C LYS A 52 2.90 -10.90 -6.08
N THR A 53 3.62 -10.23 -6.95
CA THR A 53 5.04 -10.53 -7.22
C THR A 53 5.98 -9.55 -6.55
N ALA A 54 5.46 -8.63 -5.76
CA ALA A 54 6.27 -7.63 -5.07
C ALA A 54 7.16 -8.28 -4.00
N LYS A 55 8.43 -7.95 -4.01
CA LYS A 55 9.41 -8.42 -3.02
C LYS A 55 9.67 -7.39 -1.94
N THR A 56 9.35 -6.14 -2.19
CA THR A 56 9.53 -5.03 -1.25
C THR A 56 8.26 -4.22 -1.10
N ALA A 57 8.17 -3.49 0.00
CA ALA A 57 7.05 -2.58 0.23
C ALA A 57 6.94 -1.53 -0.89
N GLY A 58 8.08 -1.01 -1.35
CA GLY A 58 8.10 -0.03 -2.44
C GLY A 58 7.51 -0.56 -3.75
N GLU A 59 7.83 -1.80 -4.11
CA GLU A 59 7.24 -2.43 -5.30
C GLU A 59 5.73 -2.61 -5.15
N ALA A 60 5.27 -3.07 -3.99
CA ALA A 60 3.86 -3.26 -3.71
C ALA A 60 3.09 -1.94 -3.74
N LEU A 61 3.62 -0.91 -3.07
CA LEU A 61 2.99 0.41 -3.02
C LEU A 61 2.95 1.06 -4.40
N ALA A 62 4.03 0.96 -5.17
CA ALA A 62 4.05 1.46 -6.54
C ALA A 62 2.99 0.77 -7.42
N SER A 63 2.78 -0.52 -7.23
CA SER A 63 1.77 -1.27 -7.98
C SER A 63 0.34 -0.80 -7.71
N LEU A 64 0.08 -0.20 -6.54
CA LEU A 64 -1.24 0.36 -6.21
C LEU A 64 -1.60 1.56 -7.08
N PHE A 65 -0.61 2.28 -7.57
CA PHE A 65 -0.80 3.44 -8.45
C PHE A 65 -0.81 3.07 -9.92
N HIS A 66 -0.82 1.78 -10.22
CA HIS A 66 -0.95 1.32 -11.59
C HIS A 66 -2.38 1.57 -12.08
N ASP A 67 -2.50 1.94 -13.33
CA ASP A 67 -3.73 2.36 -13.99
C ASP A 67 -4.91 1.40 -13.76
N THR A 68 -4.65 0.10 -13.93
CA THR A 68 -5.68 -0.93 -13.78
C THR A 68 -6.25 -0.95 -12.35
N LEU A 69 -5.40 -0.86 -11.35
CA LEU A 69 -5.84 -0.90 -9.97
C LEU A 69 -6.53 0.41 -9.56
N ILE A 70 -6.00 1.55 -9.99
CA ILE A 70 -6.64 2.86 -9.73
C ILE A 70 -8.06 2.90 -10.31
N SER A 71 -8.25 2.40 -11.52
CA SER A 71 -9.57 2.31 -12.15
C SER A 71 -10.52 1.42 -11.34
N ARG A 72 -10.03 0.30 -10.83
CA ARG A 72 -10.83 -0.60 -9.98
C ARG A 72 -11.17 0.00 -8.63
N ILE A 73 -10.22 0.70 -8.01
CA ILE A 73 -10.48 1.42 -6.75
C ILE A 73 -11.60 2.44 -6.97
N ARG A 74 -11.56 3.20 -8.05
CA ARG A 74 -12.60 4.17 -8.38
C ARG A 74 -13.97 3.51 -8.54
N GLU A 75 -14.04 2.41 -9.30
CA GLU A 75 -15.28 1.68 -9.51
C GLU A 75 -15.89 1.18 -8.20
N VAL A 76 -15.07 0.62 -7.32
CA VAL A 76 -15.53 0.10 -6.02
C VAL A 76 -15.99 1.22 -5.10
N LEU A 77 -15.26 2.34 -5.07
CA LEU A 77 -15.65 3.52 -4.28
C LEU A 77 -16.95 4.15 -4.77
N ASP A 78 -17.17 4.17 -6.07
CA ASP A 78 -18.43 4.66 -6.66
C ASP A 78 -19.63 3.81 -6.21
N LYS A 79 -19.41 2.56 -5.85
CA LYS A 79 -20.41 1.66 -5.28
C LYS A 79 -20.49 1.74 -3.75
N GLY A 80 -19.79 2.69 -3.13
CA GLY A 80 -19.79 2.88 -1.68
C GLY A 80 -18.95 1.86 -0.91
N GLN A 81 -18.07 1.15 -1.57
CA GLN A 81 -17.19 0.15 -0.94
C GLN A 81 -15.74 0.62 -0.95
N ASP A 82 -14.95 0.12 0.00
CA ASP A 82 -13.52 0.37 0.08
C ASP A 82 -12.79 -0.98 0.05
N ASN A 83 -11.93 -1.15 -0.94
CA ASN A 83 -11.28 -2.42 -1.20
C ASN A 83 -9.77 -2.44 -0.98
N VAL A 84 -9.18 -1.31 -0.64
CA VAL A 84 -7.73 -1.22 -0.40
C VAL A 84 -7.46 -0.53 0.92
N ILE A 85 -6.66 -1.16 1.75
CA ILE A 85 -6.18 -0.60 3.01
C ILE A 85 -4.67 -0.76 3.06
N VAL A 86 -3.96 0.31 3.35
CA VAL A 86 -2.52 0.31 3.60
C VAL A 86 -2.29 0.84 5.00
N SER A 87 -1.59 0.08 5.82
CA SER A 87 -1.21 0.50 7.17
C SER A 87 0.29 0.62 7.29
N PHE A 88 0.73 1.75 7.82
CA PHE A 88 2.14 2.02 8.12
C PHE A 88 2.34 2.05 9.62
N ASP A 89 3.36 1.37 10.10
CA ASP A 89 3.87 1.62 11.44
C ASP A 89 4.54 2.99 11.49
N GLY A 90 4.24 3.78 12.52
CA GLY A 90 4.78 5.12 12.65
C GLY A 90 6.31 5.17 12.66
N ASP A 91 6.97 4.17 13.23
CA ASP A 91 8.42 4.04 13.21
C ASP A 91 8.97 3.50 11.88
N GLY A 92 8.10 3.16 10.94
CA GLY A 92 8.50 2.65 9.64
C GLY A 92 9.08 1.23 9.68
N GLU A 93 8.73 0.43 10.66
CA GLU A 93 9.23 -0.95 10.79
C GLU A 93 8.39 -1.97 10.03
N SER A 94 7.14 -1.64 9.71
CA SER A 94 6.28 -2.52 8.95
C SER A 94 5.31 -1.75 8.07
N VAL A 95 4.95 -2.37 6.95
CA VAL A 95 3.88 -1.93 6.05
C VAL A 95 2.97 -3.12 5.82
N PHE A 96 1.68 -2.91 6.01
CA PHE A 96 0.67 -3.90 5.77
C PHE A 96 -0.27 -3.46 4.67
N LEU A 97 -0.53 -4.34 3.71
CA LEU A 97 -1.40 -4.08 2.58
C LEU A 97 -2.52 -5.12 2.54
N SER A 98 -3.76 -4.65 2.54
CA SER A 98 -4.93 -5.48 2.36
C SER A 98 -5.69 -5.04 1.12
N ILE A 99 -5.90 -5.96 0.20
CA ILE A 99 -6.74 -5.76 -0.97
C ILE A 99 -7.89 -6.74 -0.90
N LYS A 100 -9.12 -6.20 -0.95
CA LYS A 100 -10.34 -7.00 -0.92
C LYS A 100 -10.93 -7.09 -2.31
N GLY A 101 -11.53 -8.22 -2.61
CA GLY A 101 -12.24 -8.42 -3.86
C GLY A 101 -13.51 -7.56 -3.95
N PRO A 102 -13.95 -7.18 -5.15
CA PRO A 102 -15.11 -6.32 -5.37
C PRO A 102 -16.45 -7.05 -5.29
N TYR A 103 -16.51 -8.19 -4.68
CA TYR A 103 -17.69 -9.06 -4.75
C TYR A 103 -18.74 -8.71 -3.72
N TYR A 104 -19.92 -8.48 -4.19
CA TYR A 104 -21.13 -8.36 -3.41
C TYR A 104 -21.85 -9.72 -3.37
N PRO A 105 -22.46 -10.17 -2.25
CA PRO A 105 -22.57 -9.49 -0.97
C PRO A 105 -21.37 -9.69 -0.04
N GLU A 106 -20.46 -10.58 -0.35
CA GLU A 106 -19.33 -10.91 0.52
C GLU A 106 -18.04 -10.30 0.02
N ILE A 107 -17.39 -9.50 0.87
CA ILE A 107 -16.08 -8.94 0.59
C ILE A 107 -15.04 -9.89 1.15
N HIS A 108 -14.31 -10.55 0.26
CA HIS A 108 -13.22 -11.43 0.63
C HIS A 108 -11.88 -10.72 0.46
N SER A 109 -10.94 -10.98 1.36
CA SER A 109 -9.56 -10.54 1.18
C SER A 109 -8.94 -11.28 0.00
N ALA A 110 -8.57 -10.55 -1.05
CA ALA A 110 -7.89 -11.11 -2.21
C ALA A 110 -6.38 -11.22 -1.97
N ALA A 111 -5.81 -10.29 -1.22
CA ALA A 111 -4.40 -10.31 -0.88
C ALA A 111 -4.17 -9.61 0.47
N LEU A 112 -3.35 -10.23 1.30
CA LEU A 112 -2.83 -9.66 2.55
C LEU A 112 -1.32 -9.78 2.50
N LEU A 113 -0.63 -8.65 2.46
CA LEU A 113 0.83 -8.61 2.36
C LEU A 113 1.39 -7.85 3.56
N THR A 114 2.39 -8.44 4.19
CA THR A 114 3.12 -7.81 5.29
C THR A 114 4.58 -7.65 4.89
N PHE A 115 5.08 -6.44 4.97
CA PHE A 115 6.48 -6.10 4.70
C PHE A 115 7.14 -5.68 6.00
N GLN A 116 8.15 -6.43 6.42
CA GLN A 116 8.80 -6.24 7.71
C GLN A 116 10.14 -6.96 7.70
N ARG A 117 11.13 -6.37 8.36
CA ARG A 117 12.45 -6.98 8.48
C ARG A 117 12.53 -7.75 9.80
N GLY A 118 12.33 -9.07 9.74
CA GLY A 118 12.36 -9.93 10.92
C GLY A 118 11.18 -9.74 11.87
N GLU A 119 11.28 -10.32 13.05
CA GLU A 119 10.25 -10.17 14.06
C GLU A 119 10.31 -8.77 14.68
N ARG A 120 9.11 -8.20 14.88
CA ARG A 120 8.98 -6.90 15.50
C ARG A 120 8.95 -7.02 17.02
N ALA A 121 9.74 -6.18 17.70
CA ALA A 121 9.67 -6.08 19.14
C ALA A 121 8.30 -5.58 19.59
N ARG A 122 7.76 -6.17 20.66
CA ARG A 122 6.52 -5.67 21.28
C ARG A 122 6.74 -4.28 21.85
N ARG A 123 5.77 -3.41 21.64
CA ARG A 123 5.76 -2.06 22.17
C ARG A 123 4.51 -1.86 23.03
N ASN A 124 4.65 -1.07 24.08
CA ASN A 124 3.51 -0.70 24.92
C ASN A 124 2.57 0.27 24.22
N VAL A 125 3.10 1.08 23.30
CA VAL A 125 2.34 2.03 22.51
C VAL A 125 2.73 1.87 21.06
N GLU A 126 1.75 1.64 20.20
CA GLU A 126 1.93 1.55 18.75
C GLU A 126 1.15 2.68 18.08
N ARG A 127 1.77 3.32 17.11
CA ARG A 127 1.12 4.32 16.26
C ARG A 127 1.12 3.80 14.84
N ASN A 128 -0.07 3.61 14.31
CA ASN A 128 -0.26 3.16 12.94
C ASN A 128 -1.07 4.21 12.17
N THR A 129 -0.67 4.45 10.94
CA THR A 129 -1.43 5.27 10.01
C THR A 129 -2.06 4.35 8.97
N THR A 130 -3.38 4.39 8.86
CA THR A 130 -4.13 3.59 7.91
C THR A 130 -4.65 4.49 6.80
N VAL A 131 -4.40 4.09 5.56
CA VAL A 131 -4.79 4.80 4.36
C VAL A 131 -5.75 3.93 3.55
N HIS A 132 -6.85 4.51 3.11
CA HIS A 132 -7.88 3.85 2.31
C HIS A 132 -7.75 4.21 0.83
N GLY A 133 -8.43 3.44 -0.01
CA GLY A 133 -8.36 3.61 -1.47
C GLY A 133 -8.67 5.01 -1.98
N ARG A 134 -9.56 5.74 -1.29
CA ARG A 134 -9.87 7.13 -1.66
C ARG A 134 -8.63 8.03 -1.64
N VAL A 135 -7.78 7.87 -0.64
CA VAL A 135 -6.54 8.65 -0.53
C VAL A 135 -5.59 8.32 -1.67
N LEU A 136 -5.52 7.04 -2.05
CA LEU A 136 -4.71 6.62 -3.20
C LEU A 136 -5.18 7.28 -4.49
N LEU A 137 -6.50 7.38 -4.70
CA LEU A 137 -7.06 8.10 -5.85
C LEU A 137 -6.73 9.58 -5.82
N GLU A 138 -6.82 10.22 -4.66
CA GLU A 138 -6.50 11.63 -4.50
C GLU A 138 -5.03 11.90 -4.82
N ILE A 139 -4.13 11.04 -4.34
CA ILE A 139 -2.71 11.15 -4.66
C ILE A 139 -2.47 10.97 -6.15
N ALA A 140 -3.08 9.95 -6.77
CA ALA A 140 -2.93 9.70 -8.19
C ALA A 140 -3.40 10.89 -9.04
N ASN A 141 -4.53 11.50 -8.67
CA ASN A 141 -5.05 12.67 -9.36
C ASN A 141 -4.17 13.90 -9.14
N LEU A 142 -3.70 14.12 -7.91
CA LEU A 142 -2.85 15.26 -7.56
C LEU A 142 -1.51 15.23 -8.29
N LEU A 143 -0.92 14.05 -8.42
CA LEU A 143 0.35 13.86 -9.08
C LEU A 143 0.22 13.70 -10.60
N GLU A 144 -1.00 13.76 -11.13
CA GLU A 144 -1.28 13.59 -12.56
C GLU A 144 -0.57 12.36 -13.15
N LEU A 145 -0.72 11.23 -12.46
CA LEU A 145 -0.10 9.99 -12.89
C LEU A 145 -0.67 9.58 -14.25
N LYS A 146 0.19 9.48 -15.25
CA LYS A 146 -0.21 9.03 -16.57
C LYS A 146 -0.40 7.51 -16.56
N PRO A 147 -1.41 7.00 -17.30
CA PRO A 147 -1.50 5.56 -17.49
C PRO A 147 -0.23 5.03 -18.14
N PRO A 148 0.23 3.82 -17.78
CA PRO A 148 1.34 3.20 -18.46
C PRO A 148 0.99 2.99 -19.94
N ALA A 149 1.93 3.30 -20.77
CA ALA A 149 1.80 3.12 -22.22
C ALA A 149 1.59 1.66 -22.58
#